data_1eb0cd0527e0884ac2557697c61b73f2
#
_entry.id   1eb0cd0527e0884ac2557697c61b73f2
#
_cell.length_a   1.000
_cell.length_b   1.000
_cell.length_c   1.000
_cell.angle_alpha   90.00
_cell.angle_beta   90.00
_cell.angle_gamma   90.00
#
_symmetry.space_group_name_H-M   'P 1'
#
loop_
_entity.id
_entity.type
_entity.pdbx_description
1 polymer ?
#
loop_
_entity_poly.entity_id
_entity_poly.type
_entity_poly.pdbx_seq_one_letter_code
_entity_poly.pdbx_strand_id
1 'polypeptide(L)'
;MFLLVLAPLTSGCLRVNASITVSPDDVVSGEIIAASKPRDDKDLGPQFDENLPFGQKVSVSSYDADGYVGSQAVFSGLSFAELPQLANLSEDASGVDISLRRAGNLVILEGRVDLTNVTDAEADVTFSAAFPGEVTSTNGDRVDTDVVQWQLKPGVVTTMSAQS
;
A
#
# COMPACT_ATOMS: atom_id res chain seq x y z
N MET A 1 -28.61 38.74 5.34
CA MET A 1 -27.53 38.37 4.45
C MET A 1 -26.66 37.36 5.19
N PHE A 2 -26.99 36.07 5.00
CA PHE A 2 -26.24 34.99 5.65
C PHE A 2 -25.00 34.69 4.78
N LEU A 3 -23.83 35.02 5.29
CA LEU A 3 -22.55 34.65 4.70
C LEU A 3 -22.32 33.18 5.03
N LEU A 4 -22.61 32.29 4.07
CA LEU A 4 -22.25 30.89 4.15
C LEU A 4 -20.73 30.80 3.95
N VAL A 5 -20.01 30.79 5.04
CA VAL A 5 -18.57 30.46 5.00
C VAL A 5 -18.48 28.97 4.69
N LEU A 6 -18.26 28.63 3.42
CA LEU A 6 -17.79 27.31 3.05
C LEU A 6 -16.39 27.16 3.65
N ALA A 7 -16.31 26.57 4.83
CA ALA A 7 -15.02 26.10 5.34
C ALA A 7 -14.47 25.09 4.32
N PRO A 8 -13.22 25.22 3.85
CA PRO A 8 -12.62 24.18 3.03
C PRO A 8 -12.66 22.89 3.85
N LEU A 9 -13.26 21.86 3.28
CA LEU A 9 -13.16 20.51 3.80
C LEU A 9 -11.67 20.16 3.69
N THR A 10 -10.92 20.42 4.74
CA THR A 10 -9.56 19.90 4.86
C THR A 10 -9.71 18.40 5.03
N SER A 11 -9.66 17.69 3.91
CA SER A 11 -9.48 16.26 3.92
C SER A 11 -8.21 15.99 4.72
N GLY A 12 -8.32 15.25 5.81
CA GLY A 12 -7.16 14.89 6.63
C GLY A 12 -6.10 14.21 5.78
N CYS A 13 -4.81 14.51 6.03
CA CYS A 13 -3.69 13.93 5.30
C CYS A 13 -3.81 12.41 5.26
N LEU A 14 -3.90 11.84 4.05
CA LEU A 14 -3.91 10.40 3.85
C LEU A 14 -2.49 9.86 4.03
N ARG A 15 -2.36 8.80 4.79
CA ARG A 15 -1.10 8.06 4.95
C ARG A 15 -1.35 6.60 4.59
N VAL A 16 -0.63 6.09 3.61
CA VAL A 16 -0.63 4.68 3.24
C VAL A 16 0.79 4.16 3.31
N ASN A 17 0.99 3.10 4.07
CA ASN A 17 2.27 2.44 4.19
C ASN A 17 2.06 0.94 3.92
N ALA A 18 2.61 0.45 2.82
CA ALA A 18 2.54 -0.94 2.44
C ALA A 18 3.95 -1.53 2.41
N SER A 19 4.12 -2.68 3.01
CA SER A 19 5.38 -3.42 2.98
C SER A 19 5.13 -4.89 2.69
N ILE A 20 5.97 -5.48 1.86
CA ILE A 20 5.96 -6.91 1.57
C ILE A 20 7.34 -7.51 1.83
N THR A 21 7.34 -8.78 2.21
CA THR A 21 8.53 -9.62 2.31
C THR A 21 8.32 -10.86 1.46
N VAL A 22 9.25 -11.10 0.56
CA VAL A 22 9.26 -12.27 -0.34
C VAL A 22 10.23 -13.30 0.23
N SER A 23 9.73 -14.52 0.47
CA SER A 23 10.57 -15.63 0.94
C SER A 23 11.27 -16.33 -0.23
N PRO A 24 12.34 -17.14 0.05
CA PRO A 24 12.96 -17.98 -0.96
C PRO A 24 12.03 -19.02 -1.60
N ASP A 25 10.93 -19.34 -0.93
CA ASP A 25 9.92 -20.31 -1.37
C ASP A 25 8.77 -19.67 -2.18
N ASP A 26 8.93 -18.43 -2.64
CA ASP A 26 7.93 -17.67 -3.40
C ASP A 26 6.63 -17.42 -2.62
N VAL A 27 6.76 -17.21 -1.33
CA VAL A 27 5.66 -16.87 -0.43
C VAL A 27 5.81 -15.41 0.01
N VAL A 28 4.69 -14.69 0.02
CA VAL A 28 4.65 -13.26 0.36
C VAL A 28 3.94 -13.07 1.69
N SER A 29 4.54 -12.28 2.55
CA SER A 29 3.93 -11.75 3.77
C SER A 29 4.08 -10.23 3.81
N GLY A 30 3.33 -9.57 4.66
CA GLY A 30 3.46 -8.12 4.81
C GLY A 30 2.31 -7.46 5.54
N GLU A 31 2.27 -6.15 5.38
CA GLU A 31 1.33 -5.29 6.09
C GLU A 31 0.96 -4.10 5.21
N ILE A 32 -0.28 -3.68 5.30
CA ILE A 32 -0.77 -2.44 4.68
C ILE A 32 -1.50 -1.64 5.75
N ILE A 33 -1.09 -0.39 5.95
CA ILE A 33 -1.76 0.56 6.81
C ILE A 33 -2.30 1.69 5.94
N ALA A 34 -3.59 1.98 6.06
CA ALA A 34 -4.21 3.16 5.46
C ALA A 34 -4.87 3.96 6.57
N ALA A 35 -4.45 5.19 6.76
CA ALA A 35 -4.91 6.04 7.84
C ALA A 35 -5.00 7.51 7.41
N SER A 36 -5.83 8.27 8.10
CA SER A 36 -5.95 9.71 7.92
C SER A 36 -6.14 10.40 9.27
N LYS A 37 -5.93 11.71 9.32
CA LYS A 37 -6.29 12.49 10.50
C LYS A 37 -7.81 12.51 10.62
N PRO A 38 -8.38 12.16 11.79
CA PRO A 38 -9.82 12.16 11.97
C PRO A 38 -10.37 13.58 11.89
N ARG A 39 -11.53 13.73 11.25
CA ARG A 39 -12.25 15.02 11.16
C ARG A 39 -13.06 15.30 12.42
N ASP A 40 -13.51 14.23 13.09
CA ASP A 40 -14.23 14.25 14.35
C ASP A 40 -14.06 12.94 15.12
N ASP A 41 -14.64 12.84 16.31
CA ASP A 41 -14.52 11.66 17.19
C ASP A 41 -15.18 10.39 16.64
N LYS A 42 -15.94 10.49 15.54
CA LYS A 42 -16.62 9.36 14.89
C LYS A 42 -15.96 8.95 13.60
N ASP A 43 -14.99 9.71 13.12
CA ASP A 43 -14.27 9.40 11.89
C ASP A 43 -13.29 8.25 12.14
N LEU A 44 -13.57 7.11 11.53
CA LEU A 44 -12.75 5.90 11.63
C LEU A 44 -11.64 5.85 10.59
N GLY A 45 -11.57 6.84 9.70
CA GLY A 45 -10.61 6.88 8.61
C GLY A 45 -10.86 5.83 7.53
N PRO A 46 -9.88 5.57 6.64
CA PRO A 46 -9.98 4.56 5.59
C PRO A 46 -10.23 3.17 6.17
N GLN A 47 -11.16 2.41 5.56
CA GLN A 47 -11.53 1.07 6.01
C GLN A 47 -11.28 0.05 4.90
N PHE A 48 -10.68 -1.10 5.26
CA PHE A 48 -10.53 -2.23 4.37
C PHE A 48 -11.75 -3.15 4.44
N ASP A 49 -12.03 -3.82 3.32
CA ASP A 49 -13.07 -4.85 3.26
C ASP A 49 -12.61 -6.11 4.03
N GLU A 50 -13.44 -6.57 4.95
CA GLU A 50 -13.19 -7.79 5.73
C GLU A 50 -13.57 -9.07 4.97
N ASN A 51 -14.32 -8.97 3.89
CA ASN A 51 -14.82 -10.10 3.10
C ASN A 51 -13.87 -10.44 1.94
N LEU A 52 -12.65 -10.85 2.26
CA LEU A 52 -11.64 -11.19 1.27
C LEU A 52 -11.72 -12.67 0.87
N PRO A 53 -11.42 -13.01 -0.41
CA PRO A 53 -11.49 -14.39 -0.90
C PRO A 53 -10.50 -15.36 -0.23
N PHE A 54 -9.46 -14.85 0.44
CA PHE A 54 -8.47 -15.63 1.21
C PHE A 54 -8.39 -15.16 2.66
N GLY A 55 -9.54 -14.95 3.31
CA GLY A 55 -9.66 -14.35 4.65
C GLY A 55 -8.85 -14.99 5.77
N GLN A 56 -8.41 -16.28 5.62
CA GLN A 56 -7.52 -16.92 6.58
C GLN A 56 -6.06 -16.44 6.49
N LYS A 57 -5.67 -15.87 5.36
CA LYS A 57 -4.30 -15.36 5.11
C LYS A 57 -4.16 -13.87 5.38
N VAL A 58 -5.25 -13.16 5.48
CA VAL A 58 -5.30 -11.72 5.71
C VAL A 58 -6.11 -11.42 6.97
N SER A 59 -5.56 -10.63 7.86
CA SER A 59 -6.22 -10.16 9.07
C SER A 59 -6.35 -8.65 9.02
N VAL A 60 -7.59 -8.14 9.09
CA VAL A 60 -7.88 -6.70 9.10
C VAL A 60 -8.22 -6.27 10.51
N SER A 61 -7.65 -5.16 10.96
CA SER A 61 -7.91 -4.55 12.25
C SER A 61 -7.99 -3.03 12.13
N SER A 62 -8.57 -2.38 13.13
CA SER A 62 -8.56 -0.94 13.23
C SER A 62 -7.14 -0.44 13.56
N TYR A 63 -6.82 0.73 13.04
CA TYR A 63 -5.56 1.43 13.30
C TYR A 63 -5.86 2.76 13.99
N ASP A 64 -5.19 3.01 15.10
CA ASP A 64 -5.26 4.28 15.84
C ASP A 64 -3.89 4.54 16.49
N ALA A 65 -3.11 5.39 15.87
CA ALA A 65 -1.78 5.75 16.35
C ALA A 65 -1.33 7.10 15.81
N ASP A 66 -0.55 7.82 16.59
CA ASP A 66 0.09 9.10 16.22
C ASP A 66 -0.90 10.18 15.71
N GLY A 67 -2.16 10.12 16.17
CA GLY A 67 -3.20 11.05 15.73
C GLY A 67 -3.81 10.69 14.38
N TYR A 68 -3.58 9.47 13.88
CA TYR A 68 -4.16 8.92 12.66
C TYR A 68 -5.08 7.75 12.99
N VAL A 69 -6.18 7.66 12.28
CA VAL A 69 -7.15 6.55 12.39
C VAL A 69 -7.38 5.91 11.03
N GLY A 70 -7.63 4.63 11.02
CA GLY A 70 -7.86 3.87 9.79
C GLY A 70 -7.88 2.38 10.00
N SER A 71 -7.31 1.65 9.03
CA SER A 71 -7.25 0.19 9.03
C SER A 71 -5.85 -0.31 8.78
N GLN A 72 -5.60 -1.49 9.29
CA GLN A 72 -4.38 -2.27 9.08
C GLN A 72 -4.76 -3.66 8.58
N ALA A 73 -4.10 -4.10 7.52
CA ALA A 73 -4.18 -5.47 7.02
C ALA A 73 -2.82 -6.12 7.15
N VAL A 74 -2.76 -7.27 7.82
CA VAL A 74 -1.57 -8.10 7.92
C VAL A 74 -1.82 -9.39 7.18
N PHE A 75 -0.91 -9.79 6.32
CA PHE A 75 -1.07 -10.98 5.50
C PHE A 75 0.17 -11.86 5.52
N SER A 76 -0.03 -13.14 5.35
CA SER A 76 1.03 -14.14 5.31
C SER A 76 0.63 -15.34 4.45
N GLY A 77 1.63 -16.04 3.91
CA GLY A 77 1.38 -17.25 3.14
C GLY A 77 0.73 -17.01 1.77
N LEU A 78 0.84 -15.80 1.21
CA LEU A 78 0.32 -15.51 -0.13
C LEU A 78 1.27 -16.03 -1.20
N SER A 79 0.71 -16.67 -2.23
CA SER A 79 1.47 -16.94 -3.45
C SER A 79 1.63 -15.67 -4.30
N PHE A 80 2.52 -15.71 -5.29
CA PHE A 80 2.66 -14.60 -6.24
C PHE A 80 1.35 -14.34 -7.02
N ALA A 81 0.58 -15.39 -7.31
CA ALA A 81 -0.71 -15.26 -8.00
C ALA A 81 -1.79 -14.62 -7.12
N GLU A 82 -1.71 -14.77 -5.81
CA GLU A 82 -2.65 -14.18 -4.85
C GLU A 82 -2.36 -12.71 -4.55
N LEU A 83 -1.11 -12.27 -4.69
CA LEU A 83 -0.69 -10.91 -4.36
C LEU A 83 -1.51 -9.81 -5.05
N PRO A 84 -1.81 -9.88 -6.37
CA PRO A 84 -2.61 -8.86 -7.04
C PRO A 84 -4.03 -8.72 -6.48
N GLN A 85 -4.56 -9.75 -5.84
CA GLN A 85 -5.90 -9.73 -5.25
C GLN A 85 -5.98 -8.84 -4.00
N LEU A 86 -4.85 -8.45 -3.40
CA LEU A 86 -4.81 -7.46 -2.33
C LEU A 86 -5.30 -6.07 -2.77
N ALA A 87 -5.29 -5.78 -4.07
CA ALA A 87 -5.90 -4.56 -4.61
C ALA A 87 -7.41 -4.48 -4.35
N ASN A 88 -8.07 -5.62 -4.08
CA ASN A 88 -9.49 -5.68 -3.73
C ASN A 88 -9.79 -5.38 -2.25
N LEU A 89 -8.79 -5.09 -1.43
CA LEU A 89 -8.97 -4.67 -0.03
C LEU A 89 -9.80 -3.40 0.12
N SER A 90 -9.78 -2.55 -0.88
CA SER A 90 -10.53 -1.29 -0.90
C SER A 90 -10.93 -0.96 -2.34
N GLU A 91 -12.13 -0.43 -2.52
CA GLU A 91 -12.57 0.09 -3.82
C GLU A 91 -11.66 1.25 -4.31
N ASP A 92 -11.07 1.98 -3.38
CA ASP A 92 -10.15 3.08 -3.67
C ASP A 92 -8.78 2.60 -4.19
N ALA A 93 -8.47 1.32 -4.04
CA ALA A 93 -7.23 0.70 -4.53
C ALA A 93 -7.30 0.22 -5.99
N SER A 94 -8.33 0.58 -6.73
CA SER A 94 -8.55 0.12 -8.12
C SER A 94 -7.43 0.51 -9.10
N GLY A 95 -6.60 1.49 -8.76
CA GLY A 95 -5.45 1.92 -9.55
C GLY A 95 -4.15 1.19 -9.23
N VAL A 96 -4.17 0.17 -8.38
CA VAL A 96 -2.97 -0.55 -7.94
C VAL A 96 -2.86 -1.89 -8.67
N ASP A 97 -1.75 -2.09 -9.36
CA ASP A 97 -1.40 -3.35 -10.02
C ASP A 97 0.05 -3.69 -9.67
N ILE A 98 0.24 -4.71 -8.83
CA ILE A 98 1.56 -5.17 -8.39
C ILE A 98 1.64 -6.66 -8.63
N SER A 99 2.69 -7.10 -9.31
CA SER A 99 2.95 -8.50 -9.62
C SER A 99 4.36 -8.92 -9.26
N LEU A 100 4.48 -10.16 -8.85
CA LEU A 100 5.75 -10.86 -8.64
C LEU A 100 5.79 -12.09 -9.51
N ARG A 101 6.96 -12.39 -10.07
CA ARG A 101 7.21 -13.60 -10.80
C ARG A 101 8.64 -14.10 -10.58
N ARG A 102 8.82 -15.39 -10.74
CA ARG A 102 10.15 -15.99 -10.75
C ARG A 102 10.54 -16.30 -12.19
N ALA A 103 11.75 -15.88 -12.55
CA ALA A 103 12.37 -16.19 -13.84
C ALA A 103 13.77 -16.79 -13.56
N GLY A 104 13.88 -18.11 -13.59
CA GLY A 104 15.10 -18.81 -13.19
C GLY A 104 15.43 -18.55 -11.71
N ASN A 105 16.58 -17.94 -11.45
CA ASN A 105 17.00 -17.57 -10.10
C ASN A 105 16.57 -16.14 -9.68
N LEU A 106 15.87 -15.42 -10.57
CA LEU A 106 15.45 -14.06 -10.33
C LEU A 106 14.03 -14.00 -9.82
N VAL A 107 13.79 -13.16 -8.82
CA VAL A 107 12.47 -12.67 -8.44
C VAL A 107 12.30 -11.29 -9.05
N ILE A 108 11.22 -11.10 -9.80
CA ILE A 108 10.94 -9.87 -10.54
C ILE A 108 9.66 -9.26 -10.00
N LEU A 109 9.75 -8.03 -9.51
CA LEU A 109 8.61 -7.20 -9.12
C LEU A 109 8.35 -6.17 -10.20
N GLU A 110 7.09 -6.09 -10.63
CA GLU A 110 6.58 -5.05 -11.52
C GLU A 110 5.31 -4.47 -10.91
N GLY A 111 5.20 -3.16 -10.89
CA GLY A 111 4.03 -2.49 -10.34
C GLY A 111 3.70 -1.21 -11.09
N ARG A 112 2.40 -0.89 -11.07
CA ARG A 112 1.87 0.37 -11.56
C ARG A 112 0.83 0.85 -10.56
N VAL A 113 1.03 2.04 -10.06
CA VAL A 113 0.10 2.68 -9.11
C VAL A 113 -0.38 4.00 -9.70
N ASP A 114 -1.67 4.08 -9.89
CA ASP A 114 -2.34 5.28 -10.40
C ASP A 114 -2.97 6.04 -9.22
N LEU A 115 -2.35 7.15 -8.86
CA LEU A 115 -2.81 8.06 -7.81
C LEU A 115 -3.37 9.37 -8.38
N THR A 116 -3.75 9.39 -9.66
CA THR A 116 -4.29 10.60 -10.31
C THR A 116 -5.57 11.10 -9.66
N ASN A 117 -6.34 10.22 -9.02
CA ASN A 117 -7.56 10.57 -8.28
C ASN A 117 -7.28 11.03 -6.83
N VAL A 118 -6.05 10.92 -6.35
CA VAL A 118 -5.66 11.41 -5.03
C VAL A 118 -5.34 12.89 -5.14
N THR A 119 -6.26 13.72 -4.69
CA THR A 119 -6.15 15.20 -4.80
C THR A 119 -5.44 15.83 -3.61
N ASP A 120 -5.24 15.10 -2.53
CA ASP A 120 -4.49 15.56 -1.37
C ASP A 120 -2.99 15.57 -1.67
N ALA A 121 -2.44 16.77 -1.88
CA ALA A 121 -1.01 16.94 -2.19
C ALA A 121 -0.09 16.56 -1.02
N GLU A 122 -0.63 16.47 0.20
CA GLU A 122 0.12 16.07 1.41
C GLU A 122 -0.03 14.58 1.72
N ALA A 123 -0.74 13.81 0.87
CA ALA A 123 -0.84 12.38 1.03
C ALA A 123 0.56 11.73 0.98
N ASP A 124 0.82 10.89 1.97
CA ASP A 124 2.07 10.14 2.09
C ASP A 124 1.80 8.67 1.77
N VAL A 125 2.26 8.22 0.62
CA VAL A 125 2.08 6.84 0.16
C VAL A 125 3.44 6.22 -0.08
N THR A 126 3.77 5.21 0.70
CA THR A 126 5.05 4.50 0.64
C THR A 126 4.82 3.01 0.44
N PHE A 127 5.58 2.44 -0.47
CA PHE A 127 5.64 1.00 -0.67
C PHE A 127 7.08 0.52 -0.51
N SER A 128 7.28 -0.57 0.23
CA SER A 128 8.59 -1.21 0.39
C SER A 128 8.50 -2.71 0.15
N ALA A 129 9.56 -3.28 -0.41
CA ALA A 129 9.67 -4.70 -0.68
C ALA A 129 11.02 -5.24 -0.21
N ALA A 130 10.98 -6.30 0.59
CA ALA A 130 12.15 -7.07 0.97
C ALA A 130 12.21 -8.37 0.16
N PHE A 131 13.35 -8.62 -0.45
CA PHE A 131 13.57 -9.76 -1.35
C PHE A 131 14.38 -10.85 -0.66
N PRO A 132 14.34 -12.10 -1.16
CA PRO A 132 15.12 -13.20 -0.58
C PRO A 132 16.62 -13.14 -0.90
N GLY A 133 17.03 -12.25 -1.80
CA GLY A 133 18.42 -12.05 -2.18
C GLY A 133 18.72 -10.59 -2.50
N GLU A 134 19.97 -10.32 -2.86
CA GLU A 134 20.42 -8.98 -3.21
C GLU A 134 19.65 -8.42 -4.42
N VAL A 135 19.18 -7.19 -4.33
CA VAL A 135 18.55 -6.48 -5.44
C VAL A 135 19.59 -6.05 -6.45
N THR A 136 19.48 -6.56 -7.68
CA THR A 136 20.43 -6.29 -8.77
C THR A 136 20.03 -5.12 -9.64
N SER A 137 18.72 -4.84 -9.76
CA SER A 137 18.18 -3.74 -10.57
C SER A 137 16.88 -3.24 -9.98
N THR A 138 16.72 -1.93 -9.92
CA THR A 138 15.46 -1.29 -9.44
C THR A 138 15.40 0.16 -9.88
N ASN A 139 14.18 0.69 -10.02
CA ASN A 139 13.94 2.13 -10.15
C ASN A 139 13.56 2.81 -8.82
N GLY A 140 13.46 2.04 -7.72
CA GLY A 140 13.22 2.56 -6.38
C GLY A 140 14.49 2.90 -5.63
N ASP A 141 14.33 3.32 -4.40
CA ASP A 141 15.43 3.65 -3.49
C ASP A 141 15.87 2.39 -2.74
N ARG A 142 17.15 2.03 -2.85
CA ARG A 142 17.72 0.94 -2.06
C ARG A 142 17.93 1.41 -0.63
N VAL A 143 17.16 0.85 0.29
CA VAL A 143 17.30 1.13 1.73
C VAL A 143 18.18 0.10 2.43
N ASP A 144 18.34 -1.07 1.81
CA ASP A 144 19.29 -2.12 2.19
C ASP A 144 19.67 -2.94 0.93
N THR A 145 20.54 -3.92 1.06
CA THR A 145 20.98 -4.78 -0.06
C THR A 145 19.82 -5.55 -0.68
N ASP A 146 18.82 -5.94 0.11
CA ASP A 146 17.67 -6.74 -0.28
C ASP A 146 16.32 -5.99 -0.12
N VAL A 147 16.35 -4.70 0.23
CA VAL A 147 15.14 -3.90 0.46
C VAL A 147 15.10 -2.67 -0.43
N VAL A 148 13.97 -2.49 -1.11
CA VAL A 148 13.70 -1.32 -1.96
C VAL A 148 12.45 -0.61 -1.47
N GLN A 149 12.47 0.71 -1.52
CA GLN A 149 11.35 1.58 -1.15
C GLN A 149 10.99 2.51 -2.28
N TRP A 150 9.69 2.72 -2.48
CA TRP A 150 9.15 3.72 -3.41
C TRP A 150 8.29 4.71 -2.64
N GLN A 151 8.58 5.98 -2.82
CA GLN A 151 7.71 7.07 -2.41
C GLN A 151 6.78 7.41 -3.56
N LEU A 152 5.48 7.11 -3.39
CA LEU A 152 4.47 7.28 -4.44
C LEU A 152 3.84 8.66 -4.30
N LYS A 153 3.92 9.46 -5.36
CA LYS A 153 3.39 10.83 -5.35
C LYS A 153 1.90 10.85 -5.68
N PRO A 154 1.08 11.59 -4.91
CA PRO A 154 -0.31 11.82 -5.28
C PRO A 154 -0.43 12.60 -6.59
N GLY A 155 -1.49 12.37 -7.33
CA GLY A 155 -1.81 13.04 -8.58
C GLY A 155 -1.11 12.51 -9.83
N VAL A 156 -0.27 11.48 -9.72
CA VAL A 156 0.49 10.90 -10.83
C VAL A 156 0.40 9.38 -10.86
N VAL A 157 0.79 8.82 -12.00
CA VAL A 157 1.01 7.38 -12.16
C VAL A 157 2.48 7.07 -11.92
N THR A 158 2.77 6.09 -11.06
CA THR A 158 4.13 5.62 -10.80
C THR A 158 4.26 4.17 -11.21
N THR A 159 5.33 3.85 -11.95
CA THR A 159 5.73 2.47 -12.24
C THR A 159 6.87 2.06 -11.32
N MET A 160 6.82 0.81 -10.88
CA MET A 160 7.83 0.22 -9.99
C MET A 160 8.44 -1.00 -10.62
N SER A 161 9.74 -1.17 -10.47
CA SER A 161 10.45 -2.36 -10.93
C SER A 161 11.60 -2.70 -10.00
N ALA A 162 11.78 -3.99 -9.76
CA ALA A 162 12.94 -4.50 -9.02
C ALA A 162 13.22 -5.95 -9.44
N GLN A 163 14.48 -6.31 -9.38
CA GLN A 163 14.96 -7.69 -9.62
C GLN A 163 15.94 -8.07 -8.51
N SER A 164 15.75 -9.28 -8.00
CA SER A 164 16.59 -9.87 -6.96
C SER A 164 16.98 -11.30 -7.32
#